data_816972d4569974025b3c3ab8979ff299
#
_entry.id   816972d4569974025b3c3ab8979ff299
#
_cell.length_a   1.000
_cell.length_b   1.000
_cell.length_c   1.000
_cell.angle_alpha   90.00
_cell.angle_beta   90.00
_cell.angle_gamma   90.00
#
_symmetry.space_group_name_H-M   'P 1'
#
loop_
_entity.id
_entity.type
_entity.pdbx_description
1 polymer ?
#
loop_
_entity_poly.entity_id
_entity_poly.type
_entity_poly.pdbx_seq_one_letter_code
_entity_poly.pdbx_strand_id
1 'polypeptide(L)'
;MKVLFLDIDGVLNTHKSVGRYGIDFIDYILLKLIRRIVNETDCKIILSSSWRLDPKDRSIVDREFATEQLVIHDVTPYLSRLMRKDEINQYLANNSVSKFAIIDDDKDADVGHSFFHTDCNVGLTAKMADAIIDHLKD
;
A
#
# COMPACT_ATOMS: atom_id res chain seq x y z
N MET A 1 -10.51 13.46 1.87
CA MET A 1 -9.20 13.02 2.39
C MET A 1 -8.32 12.52 1.25
N LYS A 2 -7.01 12.61 1.43
CA LYS A 2 -6.05 11.97 0.52
C LYS A 2 -5.80 10.54 0.97
N VAL A 3 -5.71 9.61 0.04
CA VAL A 3 -5.63 8.18 0.32
C VAL A 3 -4.46 7.53 -0.42
N LEU A 4 -3.75 6.66 0.28
CA LEU A 4 -2.75 5.76 -0.29
C LEU A 4 -3.26 4.32 -0.15
N PHE A 5 -3.69 3.71 -1.27
CA PHE A 5 -3.99 2.28 -1.31
C PHE A 5 -2.68 1.52 -1.38
N LEU A 6 -2.44 0.65 -0.43
CA LEU A 6 -1.12 0.05 -0.22
C LEU A 6 -1.21 -1.47 -0.21
N ASP A 7 -0.46 -2.10 -1.11
CA ASP A 7 -0.14 -3.52 -1.07
C ASP A 7 1.13 -3.74 -0.25
N ILE A 8 1.37 -4.97 0.18
CA ILE A 8 2.53 -5.35 0.99
C ILE A 8 3.52 -6.16 0.15
N ASP A 9 3.12 -7.35 -0.35
CA ASP A 9 4.01 -8.22 -1.10
C ASP A 9 4.40 -7.57 -2.43
N GLY A 10 5.69 -7.53 -2.71
CA GLY A 10 6.22 -6.88 -3.92
C GLY A 10 6.28 -5.35 -3.84
N VAL A 11 5.87 -4.75 -2.72
CA VAL A 11 5.92 -3.32 -2.44
C VAL A 11 6.83 -3.02 -1.26
N LEU A 12 6.55 -3.62 -0.09
CA LEU A 12 7.34 -3.47 1.15
C LEU A 12 8.23 -4.67 1.43
N ASN A 13 8.31 -5.59 0.49
CA ASN A 13 9.25 -6.70 0.45
C ASN A 13 9.49 -7.07 -1.02
N THR A 14 10.44 -7.98 -1.26
CA THR A 14 10.74 -8.50 -2.59
C THR A 14 10.69 -10.02 -2.55
N HIS A 15 10.59 -10.68 -3.70
CA HIS A 15 10.69 -12.15 -3.76
C HIS A 15 11.96 -12.66 -3.08
N LYS A 16 13.08 -11.97 -3.30
CA LYS A 16 14.37 -12.35 -2.70
C LYS A 16 14.36 -12.18 -1.20
N SER A 17 13.84 -11.05 -0.69
CA SER A 17 13.83 -10.79 0.76
C SER A 17 12.88 -11.74 1.50
N VAL A 18 11.74 -12.07 0.91
CA VAL A 18 10.79 -13.05 1.47
C VAL A 18 11.43 -14.45 1.49
N GLY A 19 12.12 -14.84 0.43
CA GLY A 19 12.85 -16.10 0.39
C GLY A 19 13.95 -16.18 1.44
N ARG A 20 14.61 -15.05 1.76
CA ARG A 20 15.70 -14.99 2.72
C ARG A 20 15.23 -14.87 4.17
N TYR A 21 14.20 -14.07 4.44
CA TYR A 21 13.79 -13.69 5.79
C TYR A 21 12.43 -14.27 6.22
N GLY A 22 11.69 -14.87 5.29
CA GLY A 22 10.38 -15.49 5.56
C GLY A 22 9.20 -14.72 4.98
N ILE A 23 8.05 -15.40 4.92
CA ILE A 23 6.83 -14.88 4.29
C ILE A 23 6.22 -13.70 5.06
N ASP A 24 6.59 -13.52 6.32
CA ASP A 24 6.07 -12.44 7.18
C ASP A 24 6.98 -11.20 7.16
N PHE A 25 7.98 -11.17 6.29
CA PHE A 25 8.97 -10.10 6.26
C PHE A 25 8.39 -8.81 5.65
N ILE A 26 8.56 -7.70 6.37
CA ILE A 26 8.33 -6.34 5.88
C ILE A 26 9.65 -5.58 6.04
N ASP A 27 10.15 -5.01 4.93
CA ASP A 27 11.42 -4.30 4.91
C ASP A 27 11.25 -2.91 5.53
N TYR A 28 11.90 -2.66 6.66
CA TYR A 28 11.80 -1.39 7.36
C TYR A 28 12.36 -0.22 6.55
N ILE A 29 13.32 -0.45 5.65
CA ILE A 29 13.87 0.59 4.76
C ILE A 29 12.78 1.05 3.79
N LEU A 30 12.02 0.11 3.22
CA LEU A 30 10.90 0.43 2.33
C LEU A 30 9.74 1.06 3.09
N LEU A 31 9.51 0.63 4.31
CA LEU A 31 8.48 1.20 5.17
C LEU A 31 8.76 2.68 5.51
N LYS A 32 10.04 3.06 5.63
CA LYS A 32 10.42 4.46 5.82
C LYS A 32 10.02 5.35 4.65
N LEU A 33 9.97 4.81 3.43
CA LEU A 33 9.48 5.54 2.27
C LEU A 33 7.97 5.83 2.39
N ILE A 34 7.22 4.90 2.93
CA ILE A 34 5.78 5.13 3.24
C ILE A 34 5.63 6.23 4.28
N ARG A 35 6.44 6.19 5.35
CA ARG A 35 6.44 7.24 6.36
C ARG A 35 6.70 8.61 5.74
N ARG A 36 7.65 8.71 4.83
CA ARG A 36 7.96 9.95 4.13
C ARG A 36 6.75 10.43 3.30
N ILE A 37 6.10 9.53 2.56
CA ILE A 37 4.91 9.89 1.78
C ILE A 37 3.81 10.45 2.70
N VAL A 38 3.53 9.76 3.80
CA VAL A 38 2.49 10.19 4.76
C VAL A 38 2.84 11.54 5.37
N ASN A 39 4.09 11.72 5.80
CA ASN A 39 4.52 12.97 6.44
C ASN A 39 4.45 14.17 5.49
N GLU A 40 4.74 13.99 4.21
CA GLU A 40 4.78 15.09 3.24
C GLU A 40 3.42 15.37 2.58
N THR A 41 2.46 14.46 2.68
CA THR A 41 1.16 14.61 1.99
C THR A 41 -0.05 14.56 2.92
N ASP A 42 0.14 14.11 4.15
CA ASP A 42 -0.94 13.85 5.13
C ASP A 42 -1.99 12.86 4.59
N CYS A 43 -1.60 11.94 3.71
CA CYS A 43 -2.51 10.92 3.21
C CYS A 43 -2.80 9.85 4.27
N LYS A 44 -3.95 9.21 4.14
CA LYS A 44 -4.36 8.08 4.97
C LYS A 44 -4.03 6.77 4.26
N ILE A 45 -3.46 5.81 4.99
CA ILE A 45 -3.13 4.50 4.44
C ILE A 45 -4.38 3.61 4.48
N ILE A 46 -4.76 3.10 3.32
CA ILE A 46 -5.83 2.12 3.17
C ILE A 46 -5.19 0.83 2.67
N LEU A 47 -5.22 -0.20 3.49
CA LEU A 47 -4.59 -1.48 3.15
C LEU A 47 -5.44 -2.22 2.12
N SER A 48 -4.89 -2.48 0.95
CA SER A 48 -5.53 -3.23 -0.14
C SER A 48 -4.96 -4.63 -0.32
N SER A 49 -3.92 -4.96 0.42
CA SER A 49 -3.25 -6.26 0.40
C SER A 49 -4.12 -7.37 0.98
N SER A 50 -3.91 -8.60 0.49
CA SER A 50 -4.51 -9.80 1.09
C SER A 50 -4.13 -10.00 2.57
N TRP A 51 -3.05 -9.36 3.04
CA TRP A 51 -2.67 -9.37 4.46
C TRP A 51 -3.76 -8.80 5.38
N ARG A 52 -4.71 -8.03 4.84
CA ARG A 52 -5.83 -7.50 5.62
C ARG A 52 -6.86 -8.56 6.02
N LEU A 53 -6.85 -9.72 5.35
CA LEU A 53 -7.88 -10.76 5.50
C LEU A 53 -7.64 -11.73 6.65
N ASP A 54 -6.38 -11.90 7.06
CA ASP A 54 -6.00 -12.79 8.14
C ASP A 54 -5.63 -11.98 9.38
N PRO A 55 -6.24 -12.23 10.55
CA PRO A 55 -5.94 -11.48 11.76
C PRO A 55 -4.47 -11.51 12.17
N LYS A 56 -3.78 -12.63 11.95
CA LYS A 56 -2.35 -12.76 12.25
C LYS A 56 -1.52 -11.85 11.35
N ASP A 57 -1.77 -11.89 10.05
CA ASP A 57 -1.05 -11.06 9.07
C ASP A 57 -1.33 -9.57 9.33
N ARG A 58 -2.57 -9.21 9.59
CA ARG A 58 -2.96 -7.85 9.93
C ARG A 58 -2.23 -7.36 11.20
N SER A 59 -2.10 -8.22 12.19
CA SER A 59 -1.38 -7.93 13.42
C SER A 59 0.10 -7.62 13.15
N ILE A 60 0.73 -8.36 12.23
CA ILE A 60 2.12 -8.11 11.83
C ILE A 60 2.25 -6.74 11.16
N VAL A 61 1.34 -6.41 10.25
CA VAL A 61 1.32 -5.10 9.58
C VAL A 61 1.19 -3.98 10.62
N ASP A 62 0.23 -4.07 11.50
CA ASP A 62 0.00 -3.04 12.51
C ASP A 62 1.22 -2.83 13.41
N ARG A 63 1.86 -3.92 13.84
CA ARG A 63 3.07 -3.87 14.67
C ARG A 63 4.25 -3.23 13.93
N GLU A 64 4.53 -3.67 12.71
CA GLU A 64 5.64 -3.14 11.93
C GLU A 64 5.42 -1.66 11.58
N PHE A 65 4.22 -1.29 11.19
CA PHE A 65 3.88 0.09 10.86
C PHE A 65 4.00 1.02 12.08
N ALA A 66 3.64 0.53 13.27
CA ALA A 66 3.78 1.31 14.50
C ALA A 66 5.23 1.68 14.81
N THR A 67 6.22 0.90 14.38
CA THR A 67 7.65 1.23 14.55
C THR A 67 8.03 2.51 13.82
N GLU A 68 7.30 2.87 12.77
CA GLU A 68 7.49 4.09 11.99
C GLU A 68 6.39 5.14 12.25
N GLN A 69 5.66 5.02 13.35
CA GLN A 69 4.54 5.89 13.70
C GLN A 69 3.47 5.95 12.61
N LEU A 70 3.29 4.85 11.89
CA LEU A 70 2.27 4.71 10.85
C LEU A 70 1.08 3.92 11.39
N VAL A 71 -0.11 4.31 10.95
CA VAL A 71 -1.37 3.67 11.32
C VAL A 71 -2.12 3.32 10.04
N ILE A 72 -2.65 2.11 9.96
CA ILE A 72 -3.61 1.74 8.91
C ILE A 72 -4.93 2.41 9.26
N HIS A 73 -5.38 3.33 8.40
CA HIS A 73 -6.62 4.06 8.64
C HIS A 73 -7.85 3.19 8.37
N ASP A 74 -7.80 2.38 7.31
CA ASP A 74 -8.90 1.52 6.89
C ASP A 74 -8.37 0.44 5.95
N VAL A 75 -9.24 -0.45 5.51
CA VAL A 75 -8.95 -1.49 4.53
C VAL A 75 -9.98 -1.46 3.41
N THR A 76 -9.61 -1.92 2.21
CA THR A 76 -10.57 -2.13 1.14
C THR A 76 -11.48 -3.33 1.46
N PRO A 77 -12.73 -3.36 0.95
CA PRO A 77 -13.58 -4.53 1.12
C PRO A 77 -13.00 -5.74 0.38
N TYR A 78 -13.32 -6.93 0.86
CA TYR A 78 -13.04 -8.17 0.13
C TYR A 78 -14.26 -8.51 -0.73
N LEU A 79 -14.05 -8.51 -2.05
CA LEU A 79 -15.09 -8.83 -3.02
C LEU A 79 -14.70 -10.12 -3.73
N SER A 80 -15.18 -11.25 -3.19
CA SER A 80 -14.88 -12.59 -3.71
C SER A 80 -15.13 -12.66 -5.23
N ARG A 81 -14.16 -13.17 -5.99
CA ARG A 81 -14.18 -13.33 -7.46
C ARG A 81 -14.01 -12.04 -8.25
N LEU A 82 -13.88 -10.87 -7.61
CA LEU A 82 -13.59 -9.62 -8.27
C LEU A 82 -12.10 -9.29 -8.14
N MET A 83 -11.63 -8.41 -9.02
CA MET A 83 -10.24 -7.99 -9.05
C MET A 83 -9.99 -6.92 -7.98
N ARG A 84 -8.73 -6.70 -7.62
CA ARG A 84 -8.35 -5.67 -6.65
C ARG A 84 -8.82 -4.27 -7.07
N LYS A 85 -8.81 -3.96 -8.36
CA LYS A 85 -9.34 -2.70 -8.86
C LYS A 85 -10.82 -2.48 -8.50
N ASP A 86 -11.61 -3.55 -8.46
CA ASP A 86 -13.02 -3.47 -8.10
C ASP A 86 -13.19 -3.16 -6.61
N GLU A 87 -12.33 -3.74 -5.77
CA GLU A 87 -12.31 -3.45 -4.33
C GLU A 87 -11.91 -2.00 -4.05
N ILE A 88 -10.90 -1.50 -4.77
CA ILE A 88 -10.48 -0.10 -4.67
C ILE A 88 -11.59 0.83 -5.14
N ASN A 89 -12.22 0.55 -6.27
CA ASN A 89 -13.34 1.34 -6.79
C ASN A 89 -14.52 1.36 -5.81
N GLN A 90 -14.81 0.24 -5.15
CA GLN A 90 -15.85 0.17 -4.14
C GLN A 90 -15.53 1.09 -2.95
N TYR A 91 -14.27 1.10 -2.50
CA TYR A 91 -13.84 2.00 -1.44
C TYR A 91 -14.01 3.47 -1.86
N LEU A 92 -13.60 3.81 -3.07
CA LEU A 92 -13.71 5.17 -3.61
C LEU A 92 -15.19 5.61 -3.72
N ALA A 93 -16.08 4.70 -4.09
CA ALA A 93 -17.51 5.00 -4.19
C ALA A 93 -18.15 5.27 -2.82
N ASN A 94 -17.64 4.67 -1.76
CA ASN A 94 -18.22 4.73 -0.41
C ASN A 94 -17.56 5.73 0.52
N ASN A 95 -16.50 6.42 0.05
CA ASN A 95 -15.73 7.34 0.90
C ASN A 95 -15.43 8.63 0.15
N SER A 96 -15.32 9.72 0.90
CA SER A 96 -15.00 11.03 0.34
C SER A 96 -13.49 11.20 0.18
N VAL A 97 -13.00 10.85 -1.00
CA VAL A 97 -11.56 10.88 -1.33
C VAL A 97 -11.29 12.01 -2.33
N SER A 98 -10.41 12.93 -1.98
CA SER A 98 -10.07 14.08 -2.84
C SER A 98 -8.94 13.74 -3.83
N LYS A 99 -7.93 13.00 -3.37
CA LYS A 99 -6.83 12.49 -4.19
C LYS A 99 -6.43 11.12 -3.69
N PHE A 100 -5.95 10.27 -4.57
CA PHE A 100 -5.44 8.98 -4.16
C PHE A 100 -4.26 8.54 -5.02
N ALA A 101 -3.48 7.60 -4.48
CA ALA A 101 -2.47 6.84 -5.20
C ALA A 101 -2.62 5.37 -4.83
N ILE A 102 -2.25 4.49 -5.75
CA ILE A 102 -2.25 3.05 -5.56
C ILE A 102 -0.82 2.57 -5.73
N ILE A 103 -0.28 1.83 -4.76
CA ILE A 103 1.02 1.17 -4.89
C ILE A 103 0.78 -0.34 -4.86
N ASP A 104 1.08 -1.01 -5.96
CA ASP A 104 0.86 -2.44 -6.09
C ASP A 104 1.83 -3.02 -7.14
N ASP A 105 2.21 -4.28 -6.99
CA ASP A 105 3.03 -5.00 -7.96
C ASP A 105 2.19 -5.73 -9.01
N ASP A 106 0.87 -5.77 -8.82
CA ASP A 106 -0.07 -6.45 -9.70
C ASP A 106 -0.93 -5.43 -10.46
N LYS A 107 -0.95 -5.56 -11.79
CA LYS A 107 -1.72 -4.70 -12.68
C LYS A 107 -3.23 -4.77 -12.44
N ASP A 108 -3.74 -5.81 -11.78
CA ASP A 108 -5.17 -5.93 -11.48
C ASP A 108 -5.66 -4.85 -10.51
N ALA A 109 -4.76 -4.13 -9.86
CA ALA A 109 -5.07 -2.99 -9.00
C ALA A 109 -5.23 -1.67 -9.77
N ASP A 110 -4.93 -1.65 -11.07
CA ASP A 110 -4.99 -0.44 -11.89
C ASP A 110 -6.44 -0.07 -12.22
N VAL A 111 -6.89 1.05 -11.66
CA VAL A 111 -8.24 1.59 -11.93
C VAL A 111 -8.28 2.54 -13.13
N GLY A 112 -7.17 2.64 -13.86
CA GLY A 112 -7.04 3.49 -15.05
C GLY A 112 -6.19 4.75 -14.84
N HIS A 113 -5.92 5.13 -13.60
CA HIS A 113 -5.08 6.28 -13.26
C HIS A 113 -4.59 6.16 -11.81
N SER A 114 -3.63 7.01 -11.44
CA SER A 114 -3.10 7.11 -10.07
C SER A 114 -2.44 5.81 -9.60
N PHE A 115 -2.01 4.96 -10.53
CA PHE A 115 -1.43 3.66 -10.26
C PHE A 115 0.09 3.73 -10.38
N PHE A 116 0.78 3.30 -9.33
CA PHE A 116 2.24 3.23 -9.24
C PHE A 116 2.64 1.77 -9.13
N HIS A 117 3.06 1.21 -10.26
CA HIS A 117 3.34 -0.21 -10.40
C HIS A 117 4.76 -0.52 -9.94
N THR A 118 4.91 -1.30 -8.86
CA THR A 118 6.21 -1.77 -8.41
C THR A 118 6.63 -3.04 -9.14
N ASP A 119 7.96 -3.26 -9.17
CA ASP A 119 8.53 -4.53 -9.59
C ASP A 119 8.69 -5.40 -8.34
N CYS A 120 8.11 -6.60 -8.33
CA CYS A 120 8.17 -7.52 -7.19
C CYS A 120 9.59 -7.95 -6.80
N ASN A 121 10.56 -7.73 -7.68
CA ASN A 121 11.99 -8.01 -7.42
C ASN A 121 12.72 -6.81 -6.80
N VAL A 122 12.09 -5.65 -6.78
CA VAL A 122 12.69 -4.38 -6.30
C VAL A 122 11.90 -3.78 -5.14
N GLY A 123 10.57 -3.83 -5.20
CA GLY A 123 9.68 -3.16 -4.26
C GLY A 123 9.60 -1.65 -4.50
N LEU A 124 9.13 -0.94 -3.50
CA LEU A 124 9.02 0.52 -3.55
C LEU A 124 10.41 1.16 -3.62
N THR A 125 10.55 2.21 -4.44
CA THR A 125 11.80 2.96 -4.59
C THR A 125 11.63 4.40 -4.13
N ALA A 126 12.74 5.06 -3.80
CA ALA A 126 12.75 6.48 -3.44
C ALA A 126 12.21 7.34 -4.60
N LYS A 127 12.55 7.00 -5.85
CA LYS A 127 12.06 7.69 -7.03
C LYS A 127 10.55 7.60 -7.15
N MET A 128 9.98 6.41 -6.91
CA MET A 128 8.53 6.21 -6.93
C MET A 128 7.86 6.98 -5.79
N ALA A 129 8.47 6.97 -4.60
CA ALA A 129 7.97 7.75 -3.47
C ALA A 129 7.92 9.26 -3.81
N ASP A 130 8.94 9.80 -4.48
CA ASP A 130 8.93 11.18 -4.95
C ASP A 130 7.76 11.46 -5.90
N ALA A 131 7.51 10.55 -6.85
CA ALA A 131 6.40 10.70 -7.79
C ALA A 131 5.04 10.63 -7.09
N ILE A 132 4.89 9.78 -6.10
CA ILE A 132 3.65 9.67 -5.30
C ILE A 132 3.43 10.95 -4.49
N ILE A 133 4.48 11.48 -3.88
CA ILE A 133 4.40 12.73 -3.12
C ILE A 133 3.95 13.87 -4.05
N ASP A 134 4.57 14.01 -5.21
CA ASP A 134 4.19 15.03 -6.18
C ASP A 134 2.74 14.88 -6.65
N HIS A 135 2.26 13.65 -6.78
CA HIS A 135 0.89 13.34 -7.17
C HIS A 135 -0.13 13.69 -6.08
N LEU A 136 0.20 13.45 -4.81
CA LEU A 136 -0.73 13.61 -3.69
C LEU A 136 -0.67 14.99 -3.04
N LYS A 137 0.44 15.72 -3.12
CA LYS A 137 0.55 17.03 -2.48
C LYS A 137 -0.34 18.07 -3.18
N ASP A 138 -0.69 19.09 -2.45
CA ASP A 138 -1.50 20.22 -2.97
C ASP A 138 -0.68 21.18 -3.82
#